data_373bff1f9a8ee99452a64f5e45cf46d7
#
_entry.id   373bff1f9a8ee99452a64f5e45cf46d7
#
_cell.length_a   1.000
_cell.length_b   1.000
_cell.length_c   1.000
_cell.angle_alpha   90.00
_cell.angle_beta   90.00
_cell.angle_gamma   90.00
#
_symmetry.space_group_name_H-M   'P 1'
#
loop_
_entity.id
_entity.type
_entity.pdbx_description
1 polymer ?
#
loop_
_entity_poly.entity_id
_entity_poly.type
_entity_poly.pdbx_seq_one_letter_code
_entity_poly.pdbx_strand_id
1 'polypeptide(L)'
;MNGAGQPRVRQVRTFEELLNTRFADGVNALCWERALPGDYAEVIAKLGPGEGIVPLEDERLRALDLTPAGRLAAEAMLADQQLLRDHDLAPSLNCVYDCVRGPDAGTVPTDVTSFHVDSAPVEVDTWLCTYHGACSEGLRNEDALLKVSIPEIRTALLKEYGGADDAEFAEFLHEHSYDSHYAPKPGAKPYPFGTFALWRIATRWPGSPVPPCIHRAPENHPGSPRLLLIS
;
A
#
# COMPACT_ATOMS: atom_id res chain seq x y z
N MET A 1 26.41 16.69 -15.57
CA MET A 1 25.98 16.93 -14.17
C MET A 1 24.96 15.84 -13.88
N ASN A 2 25.39 14.80 -13.16
CA ASN A 2 24.53 13.67 -12.80
C ASN A 2 23.61 14.14 -11.69
N GLY A 3 22.36 14.44 -12.03
CA GLY A 3 21.30 14.64 -11.04
C GLY A 3 21.05 13.33 -10.32
N ALA A 4 21.67 13.13 -9.16
CA ALA A 4 21.19 12.17 -8.20
C ALA A 4 19.73 12.58 -7.90
N GLY A 5 18.76 11.79 -8.37
CA GLY A 5 17.36 12.08 -8.17
C GLY A 5 17.09 12.27 -6.67
N GLN A 6 16.36 13.32 -6.33
CA GLN A 6 15.97 13.56 -4.95
C GLN A 6 15.25 12.34 -4.40
N PRO A 7 15.47 11.96 -3.13
CA PRO A 7 14.80 10.80 -2.55
C PRO A 7 13.31 11.03 -2.55
N ARG A 8 12.54 10.08 -3.10
CA ARG A 8 11.07 10.08 -3.05
C ARG A 8 10.53 9.81 -1.65
N VAL A 9 11.35 9.21 -0.80
CA VAL A 9 11.04 8.86 0.58
C VAL A 9 11.79 9.77 1.54
N ARG A 10 11.07 10.35 2.49
CA ARG A 10 11.65 11.10 3.61
C ARG A 10 11.39 10.36 4.92
N GLN A 11 12.45 10.06 5.66
CA GLN A 11 12.33 9.55 7.02
C GLN A 11 11.99 10.67 7.99
N VAL A 12 11.09 10.37 8.92
CA VAL A 12 10.69 11.22 10.02
C VAL A 12 10.91 10.48 11.35
N ARG A 13 10.91 11.21 12.47
CA ARG A 13 11.30 10.66 13.77
C ARG A 13 10.15 10.44 14.73
N THR A 14 9.01 11.08 14.46
CA THR A 14 7.83 11.04 15.32
C THR A 14 6.57 10.93 14.48
N PHE A 15 5.48 10.50 15.10
CA PHE A 15 4.17 10.52 14.47
C PHE A 15 3.72 11.95 14.12
N GLU A 16 4.03 12.92 14.98
CA GLU A 16 3.71 14.32 14.72
C GLU A 16 4.41 14.86 13.47
N GLU A 17 5.70 14.50 13.26
CA GLU A 17 6.39 14.80 12.02
C GLU A 17 5.76 14.08 10.83
N LEU A 18 5.36 12.81 10.99
CA LEU A 18 4.69 12.03 9.94
C LEU A 18 3.38 12.69 9.52
N LEU A 19 2.58 13.14 10.48
CA LEU A 19 1.29 13.79 10.27
C LEU A 19 1.43 15.16 9.61
N ASN A 20 2.35 16.00 10.10
CA ASN A 20 2.41 17.42 9.75
C ASN A 20 3.37 17.76 8.59
N THR A 21 4.24 16.83 8.19
CA THR A 21 5.14 17.06 7.05
C THR A 21 4.35 17.06 5.73
N ARG A 22 4.44 18.14 4.98
CA ARG A 22 3.82 18.23 3.65
C ARG A 22 4.68 17.50 2.62
N PHE A 23 4.00 16.85 1.68
CA PHE A 23 4.67 16.35 0.48
C PHE A 23 5.11 17.51 -0.40
N ALA A 24 6.40 17.58 -0.68
CA ALA A 24 7.01 18.63 -1.49
C ALA A 24 8.36 18.16 -2.06
N ASP A 25 8.92 18.91 -2.99
CA ASP A 25 10.27 18.70 -3.53
C ASP A 25 10.51 17.26 -4.05
N GLY A 26 9.48 16.66 -4.62
CA GLY A 26 9.53 15.30 -5.14
C GLY A 26 9.36 14.19 -4.10
N VAL A 27 9.28 14.51 -2.82
CA VAL A 27 8.96 13.54 -1.75
C VAL A 27 7.47 13.20 -1.83
N ASN A 28 7.14 11.92 -1.98
CA ASN A 28 5.78 11.42 -2.05
C ASN A 28 5.51 10.24 -1.10
N ALA A 29 6.45 9.96 -0.22
CA ALA A 29 6.31 8.99 0.86
C ALA A 29 7.08 9.46 2.09
N LEU A 30 6.47 9.35 3.25
CA LEU A 30 7.06 9.60 4.56
C LEU A 30 7.10 8.29 5.34
N CYS A 31 8.18 8.05 6.06
CA CYS A 31 8.41 6.82 6.80
C CYS A 31 8.84 7.13 8.24
N TRP A 32 8.09 6.64 9.18
CA TRP A 32 8.48 6.61 10.60
C TRP A 32 8.91 5.19 10.98
N GLU A 33 10.22 4.96 10.95
CA GLU A 33 10.80 3.69 11.39
C GLU A 33 10.71 3.54 12.91
N ARG A 34 10.28 2.35 13.37
CA ARG A 34 10.09 2.03 14.78
C ARG A 34 10.60 0.63 15.09
N ALA A 35 10.91 0.41 16.35
CA ALA A 35 11.09 -0.92 16.92
C ALA A 35 9.91 -1.16 17.87
N LEU A 36 8.99 -2.05 17.50
CA LEU A 36 7.83 -2.39 18.32
C LEU A 36 8.11 -3.71 19.08
N PRO A 37 7.83 -3.75 20.39
CA PRO A 37 8.01 -4.96 21.19
C PRO A 37 6.88 -5.95 20.91
N GLY A 38 7.12 -7.22 21.22
CA GLY A 38 6.06 -8.23 21.23
C GLY A 38 6.30 -9.39 20.26
N ASP A 39 5.43 -10.39 20.36
CA ASP A 39 5.41 -11.57 19.49
C ASP A 39 4.20 -11.53 18.56
N TYR A 40 4.37 -10.99 17.37
CA TYR A 40 3.33 -10.90 16.34
C TYR A 40 3.05 -12.26 15.68
N ALA A 41 4.01 -13.18 15.70
CA ALA A 41 3.79 -14.53 15.21
C ALA A 41 2.83 -15.31 16.12
N GLU A 42 2.91 -15.09 17.45
CA GLU A 42 1.93 -15.65 18.40
C GLU A 42 0.52 -15.13 18.09
N VAL A 43 0.37 -13.83 17.82
CA VAL A 43 -0.96 -13.28 17.46
C VAL A 43 -1.53 -14.00 16.24
N ILE A 44 -0.75 -14.18 15.17
CA ILE A 44 -1.14 -14.96 14.00
C ILE A 44 -1.54 -16.40 14.38
N ALA A 45 -0.73 -17.07 15.17
CA ALA A 45 -1.00 -18.45 15.58
C ALA A 45 -2.31 -18.57 16.38
N LYS A 46 -2.63 -17.59 17.21
CA LYS A 46 -3.86 -17.54 18.01
C LYS A 46 -5.10 -17.11 17.21
N LEU A 47 -4.94 -16.34 16.14
CA LEU A 47 -6.02 -16.04 15.19
C LEU A 47 -6.46 -17.30 14.44
N GLY A 48 -5.55 -18.26 14.27
CA GLY A 48 -5.81 -19.54 13.59
C GLY A 48 -5.85 -19.42 12.07
N PRO A 49 -6.27 -20.49 11.38
CA PRO A 49 -6.38 -20.50 9.94
C PRO A 49 -7.53 -19.58 9.46
N GLY A 50 -7.38 -19.03 8.27
CA GLY A 50 -8.37 -18.18 7.63
C GLY A 50 -8.10 -18.10 6.13
N GLU A 51 -8.95 -17.38 5.41
CA GLU A 51 -8.85 -17.15 3.98
C GLU A 51 -9.06 -15.67 3.66
N GLY A 52 -8.41 -15.19 2.62
CA GLY A 52 -8.56 -13.81 2.13
C GLY A 52 -8.06 -12.75 3.11
N ILE A 53 -8.75 -11.63 3.14
CA ILE A 53 -8.44 -10.48 4.00
C ILE A 53 -9.49 -10.41 5.10
N VAL A 54 -9.08 -10.56 6.34
CA VAL A 54 -9.97 -10.56 7.50
C VAL A 54 -9.66 -9.36 8.38
N PRO A 55 -10.59 -8.38 8.50
CA PRO A 55 -10.46 -7.30 9.47
C PRO A 55 -10.41 -7.82 10.90
N LEU A 56 -9.55 -7.23 11.71
CA LEU A 56 -9.34 -7.57 13.12
C LEU A 56 -9.91 -6.46 13.99
N GLU A 57 -11.08 -6.73 14.56
CA GLU A 57 -11.70 -5.82 15.52
C GLU A 57 -10.90 -5.79 16.82
N ASP A 58 -10.89 -4.63 17.49
CA ASP A 58 -10.19 -4.40 18.74
C ASP A 58 -10.56 -5.44 19.81
N GLU A 59 -11.85 -5.77 19.94
CA GLU A 59 -12.36 -6.76 20.89
C GLU A 59 -11.80 -8.15 20.61
N ARG A 60 -11.69 -8.52 19.33
CA ARG A 60 -11.11 -9.82 18.95
C ARG A 60 -9.65 -9.92 19.36
N LEU A 61 -8.86 -8.87 19.15
CA LEU A 61 -7.45 -8.84 19.57
C LEU A 61 -7.32 -8.94 21.09
N ARG A 62 -8.14 -8.20 21.84
CA ARG A 62 -8.13 -8.21 23.31
C ARG A 62 -8.57 -9.54 23.91
N ALA A 63 -9.41 -10.30 23.19
CA ALA A 63 -9.92 -11.60 23.62
C ALA A 63 -8.96 -12.77 23.37
N LEU A 64 -7.85 -12.57 22.64
CA LEU A 64 -6.87 -13.62 22.37
C LEU A 64 -6.16 -14.04 23.66
N ASP A 65 -6.05 -15.35 23.89
CA ASP A 65 -5.26 -15.92 25.00
C ASP A 65 -3.76 -15.89 24.64
N LEU A 66 -3.12 -14.74 24.92
CA LEU A 66 -1.74 -14.43 24.56
C LEU A 66 -0.81 -14.48 25.78
N THR A 67 0.43 -14.86 25.54
CA THR A 67 1.52 -14.65 26.49
C THR A 67 1.78 -13.15 26.73
N PRO A 68 2.58 -12.75 27.71
CA PRO A 68 2.97 -11.35 27.85
C PRO A 68 3.59 -10.74 26.59
N ALA A 69 4.36 -11.51 25.81
CA ALA A 69 4.95 -11.03 24.57
C ALA A 69 3.90 -10.84 23.46
N GLY A 70 2.95 -11.77 23.30
CA GLY A 70 1.85 -11.62 22.37
C GLY A 70 0.93 -10.45 22.74
N ARG A 71 0.69 -10.21 24.04
CA ARG A 71 -0.08 -9.04 24.52
C ARG A 71 0.60 -7.73 24.15
N LEU A 72 1.93 -7.60 24.30
CA LEU A 72 2.65 -6.42 23.84
C LEU A 72 2.48 -6.17 22.34
N ALA A 73 2.48 -7.21 21.51
CA ALA A 73 2.21 -7.08 20.07
C ALA A 73 0.78 -6.59 19.81
N ALA A 74 -0.21 -7.17 20.46
CA ALA A 74 -1.61 -6.74 20.32
C ALA A 74 -1.82 -5.29 20.79
N GLU A 75 -1.25 -4.91 21.93
CA GLU A 75 -1.32 -3.54 22.47
C GLU A 75 -0.66 -2.53 21.53
N ALA A 76 0.46 -2.86 20.89
CA ALA A 76 1.12 -1.98 19.94
C ALA A 76 0.24 -1.74 18.69
N MET A 77 -0.41 -2.78 18.15
CA MET A 77 -1.34 -2.65 17.04
C MET A 77 -2.59 -1.83 17.41
N LEU A 78 -3.16 -2.05 18.60
CA LEU A 78 -4.30 -1.28 19.10
C LEU A 78 -3.93 0.19 19.33
N ALA A 79 -2.72 0.46 19.85
CA ALA A 79 -2.23 1.82 20.06
C ALA A 79 -2.08 2.56 18.73
N ASP A 80 -1.57 1.91 17.68
CA ASP A 80 -1.47 2.52 16.34
C ASP A 80 -2.84 2.80 15.73
N GLN A 81 -3.81 1.88 15.86
CA GLN A 81 -5.18 2.15 15.43
C GLN A 81 -5.78 3.34 16.16
N GLN A 82 -5.62 3.40 17.49
CA GLN A 82 -6.13 4.51 18.28
C GLN A 82 -5.46 5.83 17.90
N LEU A 83 -4.13 5.80 17.70
CA LEU A 83 -3.36 6.97 17.27
C LEU A 83 -3.89 7.55 15.96
N LEU A 84 -4.20 6.70 14.98
CA LEU A 84 -4.77 7.16 13.71
C LEU A 84 -6.21 7.66 13.88
N ARG A 85 -7.05 6.98 14.68
CA ARG A 85 -8.44 7.44 14.97
C ARG A 85 -8.48 8.80 15.66
N ASP A 86 -7.52 9.09 16.57
CA ASP A 86 -7.41 10.36 17.28
C ASP A 86 -7.12 11.55 16.33
N HIS A 87 -6.76 11.24 15.07
CA HIS A 87 -6.51 12.22 14.01
C HIS A 87 -7.49 12.09 12.84
N ASP A 88 -8.72 11.65 13.12
CA ASP A 88 -9.82 11.52 12.15
C ASP A 88 -9.52 10.59 10.96
N LEU A 89 -8.56 9.69 11.11
CA LEU A 89 -8.27 8.64 10.15
C LEU A 89 -9.09 7.38 10.46
N ALA A 90 -9.39 6.58 9.44
CA ALA A 90 -10.23 5.38 9.55
C ALA A 90 -9.39 4.09 9.39
N PRO A 91 -8.50 3.75 10.36
CA PRO A 91 -7.64 2.61 10.24
C PRO A 91 -8.39 1.29 10.30
N SER A 92 -7.98 0.36 9.44
CA SER A 92 -8.37 -1.04 9.48
C SER A 92 -7.13 -1.90 9.70
N LEU A 93 -7.10 -2.67 10.79
CA LEU A 93 -6.10 -3.72 10.98
C LEU A 93 -6.61 -5.00 10.36
N ASN A 94 -5.78 -5.67 9.58
CA ASN A 94 -6.18 -6.85 8.81
C ASN A 94 -5.20 -8.00 9.03
N CYS A 95 -5.74 -9.22 9.12
CA CYS A 95 -4.99 -10.44 8.87
C CYS A 95 -5.22 -10.85 7.40
N VAL A 96 -4.18 -10.81 6.60
CA VAL A 96 -4.21 -11.21 5.20
C VAL A 96 -3.65 -12.62 5.11
N TYR A 97 -4.53 -13.62 4.96
CA TYR A 97 -4.16 -15.03 4.91
C TYR A 97 -3.64 -15.43 3.53
N ASP A 98 -4.27 -14.92 2.50
CA ASP A 98 -3.82 -15.06 1.13
C ASP A 98 -4.26 -13.80 0.34
N CYS A 99 -3.47 -13.48 -0.65
CA CYS A 99 -3.76 -12.45 -1.64
C CYS A 99 -3.15 -12.94 -2.94
N VAL A 100 -3.88 -13.84 -3.60
CA VAL A 100 -3.44 -14.48 -4.84
C VAL A 100 -4.03 -13.71 -6.01
N ARG A 101 -3.21 -13.44 -7.01
CA ARG A 101 -3.70 -12.87 -8.28
C ARG A 101 -4.75 -13.78 -8.87
N GLY A 102 -5.93 -13.23 -9.17
CA GLY A 102 -6.99 -13.97 -9.82
C GLY A 102 -6.58 -14.53 -11.19
N PRO A 103 -7.11 -15.69 -11.60
CA PRO A 103 -6.80 -16.29 -12.89
C PRO A 103 -7.25 -15.43 -14.10
N ASP A 104 -8.22 -14.56 -13.90
CA ASP A 104 -8.80 -13.69 -14.91
C ASP A 104 -8.22 -12.26 -14.87
N ALA A 105 -6.91 -12.13 -14.62
CA ALA A 105 -6.24 -10.86 -14.78
C ALA A 105 -6.34 -10.42 -16.24
N GLY A 106 -7.24 -9.46 -16.54
CA GLY A 106 -7.44 -8.89 -17.88
C GLY A 106 -6.17 -8.37 -18.55
N THR A 107 -6.31 -7.58 -19.58
CA THR A 107 -5.17 -6.98 -20.31
C THR A 107 -4.21 -6.23 -19.38
N VAL A 108 -4.73 -5.58 -18.33
CA VAL A 108 -3.96 -4.98 -17.24
C VAL A 108 -4.44 -5.58 -15.93
N PRO A 109 -3.61 -6.35 -15.22
CA PRO A 109 -3.95 -6.75 -13.86
C PRO A 109 -4.08 -5.52 -12.95
N THR A 110 -5.25 -5.39 -12.31
CA THR A 110 -5.60 -4.27 -11.41
C THR A 110 -5.68 -4.68 -9.94
N ASP A 111 -5.11 -5.85 -9.63
CA ASP A 111 -4.97 -6.33 -8.26
C ASP A 111 -3.90 -5.56 -7.48
N VAL A 112 -4.00 -5.59 -6.16
CA VAL A 112 -3.08 -4.88 -5.26
C VAL A 112 -1.64 -5.39 -5.28
N THR A 113 -1.38 -6.55 -5.89
CA THR A 113 -0.01 -7.10 -6.05
C THR A 113 0.70 -6.52 -7.28
N SER A 114 -0.04 -5.85 -8.18
CA SER A 114 0.50 -5.05 -9.26
C SER A 114 0.91 -3.67 -8.75
N PHE A 115 2.00 -3.08 -9.27
CA PHE A 115 2.34 -1.69 -8.93
C PHE A 115 1.23 -0.74 -9.36
N HIS A 116 0.71 0.01 -8.40
CA HIS A 116 -0.40 0.95 -8.60
C HIS A 116 -0.22 2.21 -7.76
N VAL A 117 -1.10 3.15 -7.97
CA VAL A 117 -1.27 4.33 -7.12
C VAL A 117 -2.71 4.33 -6.60
N ASP A 118 -2.87 4.68 -5.33
CA ASP A 118 -4.18 4.94 -4.77
C ASP A 118 -4.74 6.23 -5.35
N SER A 119 -6.06 6.30 -5.46
CA SER A 119 -6.78 7.45 -6.00
C SER A 119 -7.97 7.80 -5.14
N ALA A 120 -8.22 9.11 -4.98
CA ALA A 120 -9.37 9.62 -4.26
C ALA A 120 -9.93 10.88 -4.95
N PRO A 121 -11.21 11.20 -4.76
CA PRO A 121 -11.80 12.43 -5.29
C PRO A 121 -11.42 13.69 -4.51
N VAL A 122 -10.86 13.53 -3.31
CA VAL A 122 -10.46 14.61 -2.39
C VAL A 122 -9.07 14.39 -1.86
N GLU A 123 -8.50 15.40 -1.22
CA GLU A 123 -7.20 15.32 -0.55
C GLU A 123 -7.22 14.27 0.56
N VAL A 124 -6.51 13.18 0.33
CA VAL A 124 -6.25 12.13 1.32
C VAL A 124 -4.90 11.50 1.04
N ASP A 125 -4.35 10.83 2.03
CA ASP A 125 -3.13 10.05 1.92
C ASP A 125 -3.41 8.62 2.42
N THR A 126 -2.68 7.65 1.90
CA THR A 126 -2.73 6.28 2.40
C THR A 126 -1.72 6.10 3.53
N TRP A 127 -2.18 5.50 4.62
CA TRP A 127 -1.35 5.15 5.78
C TRP A 127 -1.25 3.63 5.87
N LEU A 128 -0.06 3.10 6.12
CA LEU A 128 0.11 1.65 6.25
C LEU A 128 1.28 1.26 7.15
N CYS A 129 1.11 0.14 7.85
CA CYS A 129 2.15 -0.50 8.65
C CYS A 129 2.02 -2.03 8.58
N THR A 130 3.09 -2.72 8.22
CA THR A 130 3.16 -4.18 8.30
C THR A 130 3.76 -4.58 9.65
N TYR A 131 3.05 -5.39 10.43
CA TYR A 131 3.53 -5.90 11.72
C TYR A 131 4.10 -7.32 11.62
N HIS A 132 3.63 -8.12 10.65
CA HIS A 132 4.09 -9.48 10.45
C HIS A 132 3.97 -9.88 8.99
N GLY A 133 4.88 -10.75 8.54
CA GLY A 133 4.90 -11.28 7.17
C GLY A 133 5.60 -10.35 6.18
N ALA A 134 5.39 -10.59 4.89
CA ALA A 134 6.00 -9.81 3.82
C ALA A 134 5.45 -8.38 3.79
N CYS A 135 6.32 -7.38 3.61
CA CYS A 135 5.92 -5.97 3.56
C CYS A 135 5.57 -5.53 2.14
N SER A 136 4.78 -4.47 2.04
CA SER A 136 4.56 -3.74 0.80
C SER A 136 5.86 -3.18 0.24
N GLU A 137 5.87 -2.90 -1.05
CA GLU A 137 7.03 -2.35 -1.77
C GLU A 137 6.64 -1.09 -2.52
N GLY A 138 7.54 -0.12 -2.53
CA GLY A 138 7.43 1.08 -3.36
C GLY A 138 8.29 1.00 -4.62
N LEU A 139 7.89 1.75 -5.64
CA LEU A 139 8.64 1.95 -6.88
C LEU A 139 8.78 3.44 -7.13
N ARG A 140 9.99 3.90 -7.49
CA ARG A 140 10.19 5.31 -7.83
C ARG A 140 9.42 5.65 -9.11
N ASN A 141 8.82 6.83 -9.17
CA ASN A 141 8.07 7.27 -10.35
C ASN A 141 8.92 7.31 -11.62
N GLU A 142 10.19 7.69 -11.50
CA GLU A 142 11.17 7.70 -12.60
C GLU A 142 11.53 6.29 -13.10
N ASP A 143 11.35 5.27 -12.27
CA ASP A 143 11.62 3.86 -12.58
C ASP A 143 10.37 3.10 -13.05
N ALA A 144 9.24 3.79 -13.19
CA ALA A 144 7.96 3.23 -13.57
C ALA A 144 7.54 3.64 -14.99
N LEU A 145 6.78 2.77 -15.62
CA LEU A 145 6.03 3.03 -16.87
C LEU A 145 4.56 2.85 -16.58
N LEU A 146 3.74 3.83 -16.90
CA LEU A 146 2.29 3.69 -16.84
C LEU A 146 1.87 2.61 -17.85
N LYS A 147 1.18 1.55 -17.41
CA LYS A 147 0.89 0.38 -18.27
C LYS A 147 0.10 0.76 -19.50
N VAL A 148 -0.89 1.64 -19.38
CA VAL A 148 -1.72 2.10 -20.51
C VAL A 148 -0.96 2.96 -21.53
N SER A 149 0.27 3.40 -21.23
CA SER A 149 1.13 4.10 -22.20
C SER A 149 2.07 3.16 -22.96
N ILE A 150 2.12 1.87 -22.62
CA ILE A 150 2.89 0.86 -23.33
C ILE A 150 2.12 0.50 -24.62
N PRO A 151 2.72 0.65 -25.82
CA PRO A 151 1.97 0.55 -27.09
C PRO A 151 1.18 -0.75 -27.25
N GLU A 152 1.75 -1.89 -26.87
CA GLU A 152 1.14 -3.20 -26.98
C GLU A 152 -0.08 -3.32 -26.07
N ILE A 153 0.03 -2.82 -24.82
CA ILE A 153 -1.04 -2.81 -23.83
C ILE A 153 -2.15 -1.84 -24.29
N ARG A 154 -1.78 -0.64 -24.72
CA ARG A 154 -2.76 0.35 -25.21
C ARG A 154 -3.56 -0.19 -26.39
N THR A 155 -2.89 -0.85 -27.34
CA THR A 155 -3.53 -1.47 -28.49
C THR A 155 -4.52 -2.58 -28.06
N ALA A 156 -4.15 -3.40 -27.10
CA ALA A 156 -5.02 -4.46 -26.59
C ALA A 156 -6.24 -3.88 -25.86
N LEU A 157 -6.05 -2.85 -25.03
CA LEU A 157 -7.13 -2.15 -24.33
C LEU A 157 -8.08 -1.43 -25.30
N LEU A 158 -7.53 -0.80 -26.35
CA LEU A 158 -8.36 -0.15 -27.37
C LEU A 158 -9.22 -1.17 -28.14
N LYS A 159 -8.68 -2.36 -28.38
CA LYS A 159 -9.44 -3.48 -28.98
C LYS A 159 -10.53 -3.99 -28.04
N GLU A 160 -10.24 -4.07 -26.74
CA GLU A 160 -11.20 -4.44 -25.69
C GLU A 160 -12.35 -3.43 -25.60
N TYR A 161 -12.01 -2.14 -25.60
CA TYR A 161 -12.98 -1.03 -25.60
C TYR A 161 -13.84 -1.01 -26.88
N GLY A 162 -13.25 -1.30 -28.04
CA GLY A 162 -13.96 -1.38 -29.31
C GLY A 162 -14.31 -0.04 -29.95
N GLY A 163 -13.73 1.06 -29.51
CA GLY A 163 -13.94 2.42 -29.98
C GLY A 163 -12.68 3.09 -30.52
N ALA A 164 -12.68 4.42 -30.55
CA ALA A 164 -11.54 5.25 -30.93
C ALA A 164 -10.65 5.58 -29.72
N ASP A 165 -9.41 5.97 -29.97
CA ASP A 165 -8.50 6.47 -28.92
C ASP A 165 -8.76 7.97 -28.66
N ASP A 166 -9.81 8.23 -27.88
CA ASP A 166 -10.34 9.56 -27.58
C ASP A 166 -10.67 9.75 -26.08
N ALA A 167 -11.48 10.74 -25.76
CA ALA A 167 -11.87 11.05 -24.39
C ALA A 167 -12.70 9.93 -23.73
N GLU A 168 -13.56 9.25 -24.50
CA GLU A 168 -14.40 8.16 -23.99
C GLU A 168 -13.52 6.93 -23.65
N PHE A 169 -12.50 6.68 -24.47
CA PHE A 169 -11.50 5.65 -24.13
C PHE A 169 -10.70 6.00 -22.87
N ALA A 170 -10.35 7.28 -22.66
CA ALA A 170 -9.69 7.70 -21.44
C ALA A 170 -10.57 7.49 -20.20
N GLU A 171 -11.89 7.73 -20.31
CA GLU A 171 -12.86 7.45 -19.25
C GLU A 171 -12.97 5.95 -18.97
N PHE A 172 -13.06 5.12 -20.00
CA PHE A 172 -13.00 3.65 -19.88
C PHE A 172 -11.75 3.18 -19.13
N LEU A 173 -10.57 3.72 -19.46
CA LEU A 173 -9.33 3.37 -18.75
C LEU A 173 -9.39 3.74 -17.27
N HIS A 174 -10.01 4.86 -16.95
CA HIS A 174 -10.16 5.36 -15.58
C HIS A 174 -11.18 4.52 -14.79
N GLU A 175 -12.35 4.25 -15.34
CA GLU A 175 -13.40 3.43 -14.72
C GLU A 175 -12.91 2.03 -14.34
N HIS A 176 -12.01 1.45 -15.16
CA HIS A 176 -11.41 0.14 -14.93
C HIS A 176 -10.09 0.22 -14.14
N SER A 177 -9.71 1.40 -13.65
CA SER A 177 -8.45 1.63 -12.93
C SER A 177 -7.18 1.26 -13.71
N TYR A 178 -7.26 1.12 -15.04
CA TYR A 178 -6.11 0.78 -15.87
C TYR A 178 -5.06 1.91 -15.88
N ASP A 179 -5.51 3.16 -15.75
CA ASP A 179 -4.67 4.37 -15.72
C ASP A 179 -3.93 4.59 -14.38
N SER A 180 -4.13 3.70 -13.40
CA SER A 180 -3.45 3.75 -12.10
C SER A 180 -2.38 2.69 -11.92
N HIS A 181 -2.12 1.84 -12.93
CA HIS A 181 -1.21 0.70 -12.84
C HIS A 181 0.07 0.88 -13.64
N TYR A 182 1.18 0.42 -13.06
CA TYR A 182 2.53 0.66 -13.56
C TYR A 182 3.30 -0.65 -13.77
N ALA A 183 4.25 -0.60 -14.71
CA ALA A 183 5.27 -1.61 -14.90
C ALA A 183 6.64 -1.04 -14.50
N PRO A 184 7.50 -1.80 -13.82
CA PRO A 184 8.87 -1.36 -13.58
C PRO A 184 9.65 -1.30 -14.89
N LYS A 185 10.47 -0.26 -15.07
CA LYS A 185 11.43 -0.18 -16.16
C LYS A 185 12.51 -1.27 -16.02
N PRO A 186 13.16 -1.68 -17.11
CA PRO A 186 14.28 -2.61 -17.03
C PRO A 186 15.35 -2.11 -16.05
N GLY A 187 15.70 -2.94 -15.06
CA GLY A 187 16.69 -2.60 -14.03
C GLY A 187 16.14 -1.78 -12.85
N ALA A 188 14.87 -1.43 -12.85
CA ALA A 188 14.22 -0.80 -11.70
C ALA A 188 14.32 -1.68 -10.44
N LYS A 189 14.55 -1.03 -9.30
CA LYS A 189 14.66 -1.72 -8.00
C LYS A 189 13.57 -1.19 -7.07
N PRO A 190 12.51 -1.99 -6.83
CA PRO A 190 11.57 -1.69 -5.77
C PRO A 190 12.27 -1.58 -4.41
N TYR A 191 11.73 -0.77 -3.53
CA TYR A 191 12.22 -0.64 -2.16
C TYR A 191 11.16 -1.15 -1.17
N PRO A 192 11.57 -1.93 -0.13
CA PRO A 192 10.63 -2.45 0.85
C PRO A 192 10.17 -1.34 1.80
N PHE A 193 8.92 -1.41 2.24
CA PHE A 193 8.42 -0.51 3.28
C PHE A 193 8.88 -0.93 4.68
N GLY A 194 9.31 -2.17 4.84
CA GLY A 194 9.81 -2.69 6.11
C GLY A 194 8.69 -3.04 7.10
N THR A 195 9.08 -3.76 8.14
CA THR A 195 8.19 -4.16 9.24
C THR A 195 8.24 -3.09 10.33
N PHE A 196 7.08 -2.80 10.97
CA PHE A 196 6.88 -1.81 12.03
C PHE A 196 7.01 -0.34 11.62
N ALA A 197 7.49 -0.05 10.44
CA ALA A 197 7.50 1.30 9.94
C ALA A 197 6.06 1.76 9.61
N LEU A 198 5.67 2.90 10.17
CA LEU A 198 4.42 3.54 9.77
C LEU A 198 4.71 4.49 8.61
N TRP A 199 4.02 4.26 7.51
CA TRP A 199 4.14 5.02 6.29
C TRP A 199 2.92 5.92 6.08
N ARG A 200 3.16 7.10 5.56
CA ARG A 200 2.17 7.97 4.93
C ARG A 200 2.61 8.20 3.51
N ILE A 201 1.79 7.80 2.54
CA ILE A 201 2.11 7.87 1.11
C ILE A 201 1.09 8.71 0.36
N ALA A 202 1.59 9.47 -0.61
CA ALA A 202 0.76 10.37 -1.41
C ALA A 202 -0.17 9.59 -2.33
N THR A 203 -1.45 9.91 -2.27
CA THR A 203 -2.53 9.40 -3.11
C THR A 203 -2.76 10.34 -4.30
N ARG A 204 -3.29 9.84 -5.40
CA ARG A 204 -3.70 10.64 -6.56
C ARG A 204 -5.07 11.28 -6.28
N TRP A 205 -5.12 12.61 -6.26
CA TRP A 205 -6.36 13.39 -6.16
C TRP A 205 -6.25 14.68 -6.98
N PRO A 206 -7.39 15.33 -7.38
CA PRO A 206 -7.37 16.56 -8.16
C PRO A 206 -6.64 17.70 -7.43
N GLY A 207 -5.52 18.16 -7.98
CA GLY A 207 -4.71 19.22 -7.36
C GLY A 207 -3.58 18.72 -6.45
N SER A 208 -3.31 17.40 -6.39
CA SER A 208 -2.17 16.87 -5.64
C SER A 208 -0.86 17.59 -6.00
N PRO A 209 -0.09 18.08 -5.01
CA PRO A 209 1.13 18.86 -5.26
C PRO A 209 2.32 18.01 -5.71
N VAL A 210 2.23 16.70 -5.58
CA VAL A 210 3.29 15.74 -5.93
C VAL A 210 2.73 14.55 -6.70
N PRO A 211 3.54 13.86 -7.50
CA PRO A 211 3.14 12.57 -8.08
C PRO A 211 2.79 11.57 -6.97
N PRO A 212 1.74 10.75 -7.12
CA PRO A 212 1.37 9.76 -6.13
C PRO A 212 2.46 8.71 -5.95
N CYS A 213 2.50 8.08 -4.78
CA CYS A 213 3.43 7.01 -4.47
C CYS A 213 3.01 5.72 -5.18
N ILE A 214 3.88 5.20 -6.03
CA ILE A 214 3.67 3.91 -6.70
C ILE A 214 4.08 2.81 -5.74
N HIS A 215 3.16 1.90 -5.42
CA HIS A 215 3.41 0.81 -4.49
C HIS A 215 2.63 -0.46 -4.86
N ARG A 216 2.91 -1.55 -4.14
CA ARG A 216 2.16 -2.81 -4.28
C ARG A 216 2.16 -3.58 -2.97
N ALA A 217 1.15 -4.43 -2.78
CA ALA A 217 1.21 -5.51 -1.81
C ALA A 217 2.17 -6.61 -2.31
N PRO A 218 2.86 -7.33 -1.43
CA PRO A 218 3.57 -8.54 -1.83
C PRO A 218 2.56 -9.63 -2.22
N GLU A 219 2.96 -10.54 -3.09
CA GLU A 219 2.23 -11.78 -3.27
C GLU A 219 2.23 -12.55 -1.96
N ASN A 220 1.05 -12.95 -1.51
CA ASN A 220 0.88 -13.66 -0.25
C ASN A 220 0.49 -15.11 -0.52
N HIS A 221 1.40 -16.03 -0.20
CA HIS A 221 1.15 -17.45 -0.37
C HIS A 221 0.38 -18.05 0.82
N PRO A 222 -0.47 -19.07 0.59
CA PRO A 222 -1.13 -19.79 1.67
C PRO A 222 -0.13 -20.27 2.73
N GLY A 223 -0.46 -20.07 4.00
CA GLY A 223 0.40 -20.42 5.14
C GLY A 223 1.43 -19.36 5.55
N SER A 224 1.44 -18.20 4.89
CA SER A 224 2.30 -17.07 5.26
C SER A 224 1.46 -15.79 5.49
N PRO A 225 0.59 -15.78 6.51
CA PRO A 225 -0.30 -14.65 6.75
C PRO A 225 0.47 -13.38 7.14
N ARG A 226 -0.17 -12.24 6.86
CA ARG A 226 0.37 -10.91 7.17
C ARG A 226 -0.55 -10.19 8.15
N LEU A 227 0.04 -9.37 9.03
CA LEU A 227 -0.69 -8.37 9.82
C LEU A 227 -0.41 -6.99 9.21
N LEU A 228 -1.45 -6.33 8.74
CA LEU A 228 -1.37 -5.06 8.03
C LEU A 228 -2.39 -4.07 8.58
N LEU A 229 -1.93 -2.91 9.00
CA LEU A 229 -2.74 -1.72 9.24
C LEU A 229 -2.77 -0.88 7.98
N ILE A 230 -3.95 -0.43 7.58
CA ILE A 230 -4.16 0.50 6.47
C ILE A 230 -5.25 1.52 6.82
N SER A 231 -5.09 2.74 6.37
CA SER A 231 -6.08 3.81 6.48
C SER A 231 -6.05 4.68 5.24
#